data_f6fc43cbbcb6e651021ea2ddf1b638e6
#
_entry.id   f6fc43cbbcb6e651021ea2ddf1b638e6
#
_cell.length_a   1.000
_cell.length_b   1.000
_cell.length_c   1.000
_cell.angle_alpha   90.00
_cell.angle_beta   90.00
_cell.angle_gamma   90.00
#
_symmetry.space_group_name_H-M   'P 1'
#
loop_
_entity.id
_entity.type
_entity.pdbx_description
1 polymer ?
#
loop_
_entity_poly.entity_id
_entity_poly.type
_entity_poly.pdbx_seq_one_letter_code
_entity_poly.pdbx_strand_id
1 'polypeptide(L)' 'MNDDDRILIERLVPTNEELEALVKAHEAFEGQLDEMSSRRYVTDAERLEIARIKKQKLRGKDRILQILAEHRRANS' A
#
# COMPACT_ATOMS: atom_id res chain seq x y z
N MET A 1 -5.08 -7.79 -2.25
CA MET A 1 -4.30 -8.89 -1.66
C MET A 1 -5.25 -9.92 -1.09
N ASN A 2 -4.89 -11.19 -1.16
CA ASN A 2 -5.71 -12.26 -0.59
C ASN A 2 -5.41 -12.42 0.91
N ASP A 3 -6.14 -13.32 1.57
CA ASP A 3 -5.99 -13.54 3.01
C ASP A 3 -4.61 -14.09 3.38
N ASP A 4 -4.05 -14.95 2.54
CA ASP A 4 -2.72 -15.51 2.77
C ASP A 4 -1.64 -14.41 2.76
N ASP A 5 -1.77 -13.45 1.85
CA ASP A 5 -0.87 -12.30 1.78
C ASP A 5 -0.97 -11.46 3.04
N ARG A 6 -2.19 -11.18 3.52
CA ARG A 6 -2.38 -10.37 4.74
C ARG A 6 -1.80 -11.05 5.97
N ILE A 7 -2.01 -12.34 6.10
CA ILE A 7 -1.46 -13.12 7.22
C ILE A 7 0.07 -13.07 7.18
N LEU A 8 0.66 -13.23 6.01
CA LEU A 8 2.11 -13.20 5.88
C LEU A 8 2.67 -11.80 6.18
N ILE A 9 1.99 -10.75 5.72
CA ILE A 9 2.38 -9.37 6.04
C ILE A 9 2.41 -9.17 7.55
N GLU A 10 1.35 -9.54 8.26
CA GLU A 10 1.27 -9.41 9.71
C GLU A 10 2.40 -10.14 10.41
N ARG A 11 2.79 -11.30 9.89
CA ARG A 11 3.88 -12.10 10.45
C ARG A 11 5.25 -11.46 10.21
N LEU A 12 5.46 -10.85 9.04
CA LEU A 12 6.76 -10.31 8.66
C LEU A 12 7.02 -8.88 9.14
N VAL A 13 5.96 -8.07 9.31
CA VAL A 13 6.10 -6.67 9.70
C VAL A 13 7.00 -6.47 10.92
N PRO A 14 6.89 -7.26 12.01
CA PRO A 14 7.74 -7.05 13.18
C PRO A 14 9.23 -7.23 12.92
N THR A 15 9.61 -7.93 11.85
CA THR A 15 11.00 -8.25 11.55
C THR A 15 11.51 -7.59 10.29
N ASN A 16 10.69 -6.78 9.61
CA ASN A 16 11.05 -6.16 8.34
C ASN A 16 10.64 -4.68 8.34
N GLU A 17 11.62 -3.81 8.58
CA GLU A 17 11.36 -2.38 8.67
C GLU A 17 10.87 -1.78 7.36
N GLU A 18 11.38 -2.27 6.23
CA GLU A 18 10.91 -1.80 4.92
C GLU A 18 9.44 -2.14 4.73
N LEU A 19 9.06 -3.37 5.05
CA LEU A 19 7.67 -3.82 4.93
C LEU A 19 6.75 -3.02 5.84
N GLU A 20 7.17 -2.77 7.07
CA GLU A 20 6.39 -1.95 8.00
C GLU A 20 6.14 -0.55 7.45
N ALA A 21 7.20 0.10 6.91
CA ALA A 21 7.07 1.43 6.31
C ALA A 21 6.13 1.42 5.11
N LEU A 22 6.21 0.39 4.27
CA LEU A 22 5.34 0.25 3.11
C LEU A 22 3.88 0.08 3.50
N VAL A 23 3.62 -0.72 4.53
CA VAL A 23 2.24 -0.94 5.02
C VAL A 23 1.67 0.34 5.59
N LYS A 24 2.45 1.07 6.40
CA LYS A 24 2.01 2.35 6.96
C LYS A 24 1.74 3.39 5.87
N ALA A 25 2.60 3.47 4.86
CA ALA A 25 2.40 4.38 3.74
C ALA A 25 1.13 4.01 2.95
N HIS A 26 0.89 2.72 2.74
CA HIS A 26 -0.30 2.24 2.04
C HIS A 26 -1.58 2.66 2.77
N GLU A 27 -1.62 2.48 4.09
CA GLU A 27 -2.75 2.90 4.91
C GLU A 27 -2.97 4.41 4.86
N ALA A 28 -1.87 5.18 4.89
CA ALA A 28 -1.96 6.64 4.79
C ALA A 28 -2.52 7.07 3.43
N PHE A 29 -2.10 6.44 2.33
CA PHE A 29 -2.64 6.73 1.00
C PHE A 29 -4.12 6.39 0.92
N GLU A 30 -4.55 5.27 1.48
CA GLU A 30 -5.97 4.90 1.51
C GLU A 30 -6.80 5.94 2.26
N GLY A 31 -6.32 6.40 3.42
CA GLY A 31 -7.00 7.45 4.18
C GLY A 31 -7.11 8.76 3.41
N GLN A 32 -6.03 9.17 2.74
CA GLN A 32 -6.03 10.38 1.90
C GLN A 32 -7.01 10.26 0.74
N LEU A 33 -7.04 9.11 0.07
CA LEU A 33 -7.96 8.87 -1.03
C LEU A 33 -9.41 8.87 -0.57
N ASP A 34 -9.69 8.26 0.57
CA ASP A 34 -11.05 8.24 1.13
C ASP A 34 -11.51 9.66 1.46
N GLU A 35 -10.65 10.47 2.08
CA GLU A 35 -10.97 11.85 2.40
C GLU A 35 -11.25 12.66 1.13
N MET A 36 -10.38 12.56 0.14
CA MET A 36 -10.51 13.34 -1.09
C MET A 36 -11.70 12.89 -1.92
N SER A 37 -11.99 11.60 -1.99
CA SER A 37 -13.11 11.07 -2.77
C SER A 37 -14.46 11.30 -2.12
N SER A 38 -14.50 11.59 -0.82
CA SER A 38 -15.75 11.89 -0.10
C SER A 38 -16.21 13.33 -0.31
N ARG A 39 -15.38 14.20 -0.88
CA ARG A 39 -15.72 15.59 -1.12
C ARG A 39 -16.74 15.72 -2.23
N ARG A 40 -17.68 16.65 -2.05
CA ARG A 40 -18.72 16.90 -3.04
C ARG A 40 -18.17 17.44 -4.36
N TYR A 41 -17.14 18.26 -4.27
CA TYR A 41 -16.47 18.84 -5.44
C TYR A 41 -14.99 18.56 -5.37
N VAL A 42 -14.42 18.17 -6.50
CA VAL A 42 -13.00 17.91 -6.64
C VAL A 42 -12.47 18.81 -7.75
N THR A 43 -11.49 19.65 -7.41
CA THR A 43 -10.84 20.53 -8.38
C THR A 43 -9.94 19.73 -9.32
N ASP A 44 -9.52 20.33 -10.42
CA ASP A 44 -8.58 19.69 -11.34
C ASP A 44 -7.24 19.38 -10.67
N ALA A 45 -6.76 20.31 -9.82
CA ALA A 45 -5.54 20.10 -9.05
C ALA A 45 -5.69 18.90 -8.10
N GLU A 46 -6.84 18.75 -7.45
CA GLU A 46 -7.12 17.62 -6.57
C GLU A 46 -7.22 16.31 -7.33
N ARG A 47 -7.76 16.32 -8.55
CA ARG A 47 -7.80 15.12 -9.40
C ARG A 47 -6.40 14.65 -9.76
N LEU A 48 -5.48 15.59 -10.05
CA LEU A 48 -4.09 15.26 -10.30
C LEU A 48 -3.43 14.65 -9.06
N GLU A 49 -3.73 15.20 -7.89
CA GLU A 49 -3.21 14.68 -6.63
C GLU A 49 -3.73 13.28 -6.35
N ILE A 50 -5.02 13.03 -6.57
CA ILE A 50 -5.62 11.71 -6.43
C ILE A 50 -4.92 10.70 -7.34
N ALA A 51 -4.69 11.07 -8.61
CA ALA A 51 -4.00 10.21 -9.55
C ALA A 51 -2.57 9.89 -9.10
N ARG A 52 -1.86 10.88 -8.55
CA ARG A 52 -0.52 10.71 -8.01
C ARG A 52 -0.50 9.73 -6.83
N ILE A 53 -1.43 9.91 -5.89
CA ILE A 53 -1.54 9.05 -4.71
C ILE A 53 -1.86 7.61 -5.13
N LYS A 54 -2.79 7.43 -6.07
CA LYS A 54 -3.11 6.08 -6.59
C LYS A 54 -1.91 5.40 -7.19
N LYS A 55 -1.08 6.14 -7.92
CA LYS A 55 0.13 5.61 -8.54
C LYS A 55 1.15 5.21 -7.48
N GLN A 56 1.35 6.04 -6.46
CA GLN A 56 2.25 5.73 -5.36
C GLN A 56 1.76 4.53 -4.55
N LYS A 57 0.45 4.46 -4.33
CA LYS A 57 -0.18 3.32 -3.64
C LYS A 57 0.07 2.02 -4.38
N LEU A 58 -0.09 2.03 -5.70
CA LEU A 58 0.16 0.86 -6.53
C LEU A 58 1.63 0.42 -6.47
N ARG A 59 2.56 1.37 -6.55
CA ARG A 59 3.99 1.07 -6.45
C ARG A 59 4.35 0.44 -5.10
N GLY A 60 3.78 0.96 -4.02
CA GLY A 60 4.00 0.39 -2.70
C GLY A 60 3.45 -1.02 -2.58
N LYS A 61 2.25 -1.25 -3.13
CA LYS A 61 1.65 -2.58 -3.14
C LYS A 61 2.52 -3.57 -3.94
N ASP A 62 3.01 -3.15 -5.10
CA ASP A 62 3.87 -4.00 -5.93
C ASP A 62 5.14 -4.39 -5.17
N ARG A 63 5.74 -3.45 -4.44
CA ARG A 63 6.92 -3.75 -3.63
C ARG A 63 6.59 -4.70 -2.47
N ILE A 64 5.46 -4.51 -1.81
CA ILE A 64 5.00 -5.43 -0.76
C ILE A 64 4.89 -6.84 -1.32
N LEU A 65 4.22 -7.00 -2.46
CA LEU A 65 4.04 -8.31 -3.08
C LEU A 65 5.38 -8.94 -3.48
N GLN A 66 6.33 -8.13 -3.92
CA GLN A 66 7.67 -8.59 -4.24
C GLN A 66 8.39 -9.12 -2.98
N ILE A 67 8.28 -8.41 -1.88
CA ILE A 67 8.86 -8.85 -0.59
C ILE A 67 8.27 -10.20 -0.17
N LEU A 68 6.95 -10.36 -0.29
CA LEU A 68 6.29 -11.61 0.05
C LEU A 68 6.76 -12.75 -0.86
N ALA A 69 6.89 -12.48 -2.16
CA ALA A 69 7.36 -13.47 -3.12
C ALA A 69 8.79 -13.92 -2.81
N GLU A 70 9.66 -12.97 -2.47
CA GLU A 70 11.04 -13.27 -2.08
C GLU A 70 11.10 -14.13 -0.83
N HIS A 71 10.26 -13.81 0.16
CA HIS A 71 10.18 -14.59 1.39
C HIS A 71 9.73 -16.02 1.12
N ARG A 72 8.67 -16.19 0.34
CA ARG A 72 8.15 -17.52 0.00
C ARG A 72 9.18 -18.34 -0.77
N ARG A 73 9.92 -17.71 -1.65
CA ARG A 73 10.97 -18.38 -2.44
C ARG A 73 12.11 -18.86 -1.54
N ALA A 74 12.51 -18.02 -0.58
CA ALA A 74 13.59 -18.35 0.33
C ALA A 74 13.22 -19.47 1.29
N ASN A 75 11.93 -19.68 1.56
CA ASN A 75 11.41 -20.65 2.50
C ASN A 75 10.72 -21.85 1.85
N SER A 76 10.83 -21.98 0.55
CA SER A 76 10.25 -23.14 -0.17
C SER A 76 11.20 -24.32 -0.25
#